data_8e625ed7218e01d12c4cbb2de95e2441
#
_entry.id   8e625ed7218e01d12c4cbb2de95e2441
#
_cell.length_a   1.000
_cell.length_b   1.000
_cell.length_c   1.000
_cell.angle_alpha   90.00
_cell.angle_beta   90.00
_cell.angle_gamma   90.00
#
_symmetry.space_group_name_H-M   'P 1'
#
loop_
_entity.id
_entity.type
_entity.pdbx_description
1 polymer ?
#
loop_
_entity_poly.entity_id
_entity_poly.type
_entity_poly.pdbx_seq_one_letter_code
_entity_poly.pdbx_strand_id
1 'polypeptide(L)'
;MITKIEINNLKLQAFHGVLSQEHIVGNTYSIDISITTDLSKAMYSDNIEDTINYAEVAEIIKEEMNIPSQLLEHVAGRIISHLQHRWGNKILGIDLKILKLSPPISLDIESCSVHVII
;
A
#
# COMPACT_ATOMS: atom_id res chain seq x y z
N MET A 1 -2.89 -21.86 11.68
CA MET A 1 -3.17 -21.44 10.28
C MET A 1 -2.83 -19.97 10.16
N ILE A 2 -2.11 -19.61 9.10
CA ILE A 2 -1.79 -18.21 8.78
C ILE A 2 -2.68 -17.81 7.61
N THR A 3 -3.41 -16.72 7.76
CA THR A 3 -4.30 -16.22 6.72
C THR A 3 -3.98 -14.77 6.40
N LYS A 4 -4.14 -14.39 5.13
CA LYS A 4 -3.79 -13.07 4.63
C LYS A 4 -4.83 -12.55 3.65
N ILE A 5 -5.02 -11.24 3.65
CA ILE A 5 -5.71 -10.51 2.60
C ILE A 5 -4.64 -9.81 1.77
N GLU A 6 -4.69 -9.96 0.45
CA GLU A 6 -3.66 -9.43 -0.42
C GLU A 6 -4.26 -8.62 -1.57
N ILE A 7 -3.60 -7.52 -1.91
CA ILE A 7 -3.87 -6.74 -3.12
C ILE A 7 -2.57 -6.73 -3.92
N ASN A 8 -2.67 -7.12 -5.17
CA ASN A 8 -1.50 -7.30 -6.03
C ASN A 8 -1.55 -6.32 -7.19
N ASN A 9 -0.47 -5.57 -7.38
CA ASN A 9 -0.28 -4.66 -8.51
C ASN A 9 -1.40 -3.63 -8.63
N LEU A 10 -1.71 -2.94 -7.54
CA LEU A 10 -2.62 -1.79 -7.58
C LEU A 10 -1.88 -0.62 -8.24
N LYS A 11 -2.27 -0.27 -9.45
CA LYS A 11 -1.61 0.80 -10.21
C LYS A 11 -2.29 2.13 -9.96
N LEU A 12 -1.50 3.14 -9.64
CA LEU A 12 -1.96 4.50 -9.39
C LEU A 12 -1.00 5.51 -9.99
N GLN A 13 -1.54 6.60 -10.51
CA GLN A 13 -0.75 7.79 -10.84
C GLN A 13 -0.62 8.62 -9.57
N ALA A 14 0.60 9.05 -9.23
CA ALA A 14 0.85 9.86 -8.04
C ALA A 14 2.07 10.76 -8.25
N PHE A 15 2.32 11.66 -7.29
CA PHE A 15 3.24 12.77 -7.45
C PHE A 15 4.23 12.86 -6.28
N HIS A 16 4.96 11.78 -6.04
CA HIS A 16 5.96 11.69 -4.97
C HIS A 16 7.36 11.85 -5.51
N GLY A 17 8.24 12.43 -4.72
CA GLY A 17 9.67 12.54 -5.04
C GLY A 17 10.29 13.81 -4.49
N VAL A 18 11.63 13.83 -4.44
CA VAL A 18 12.39 15.00 -3.96
C VAL A 18 12.55 16.06 -5.05
N LEU A 19 12.41 15.70 -6.32
CA LEU A 19 12.52 16.63 -7.44
C LEU A 19 11.19 17.35 -7.66
N SER A 20 11.24 18.65 -7.82
CA SER A 20 10.02 19.44 -8.05
C SER A 20 9.23 18.97 -9.27
N GLN A 21 9.92 18.49 -10.30
CA GLN A 21 9.28 17.99 -11.52
C GLN A 21 8.43 16.74 -11.27
N GLU A 22 8.80 15.90 -10.30
CA GLU A 22 8.02 14.72 -9.93
C GLU A 22 6.66 15.10 -9.34
N HIS A 23 6.55 16.29 -8.74
CA HIS A 23 5.29 16.82 -8.20
C HIS A 23 4.40 17.45 -9.28
N ILE A 24 4.92 17.64 -10.49
CA ILE A 24 4.19 18.22 -11.62
C ILE A 24 3.80 17.12 -12.61
N VAL A 25 4.77 16.31 -13.03
CA VAL A 25 4.58 15.26 -14.04
C VAL A 25 4.06 13.98 -13.41
N GLY A 26 4.55 13.64 -12.21
CA GLY A 26 4.16 12.42 -11.52
C GLY A 26 4.81 11.18 -12.11
N ASN A 27 4.32 10.04 -11.66
CA ASN A 27 4.77 8.73 -12.11
C ASN A 27 3.67 7.70 -11.90
N THR A 28 3.82 6.55 -12.53
CA THR A 28 2.97 5.39 -12.25
C THR A 28 3.59 4.57 -11.14
N TYR A 29 2.77 4.26 -10.15
CA TYR A 29 3.17 3.44 -9.01
C TYR A 29 2.40 2.13 -9.04
N SER A 30 3.04 1.08 -8.57
CA SER A 30 2.42 -0.22 -8.33
C SER A 30 2.54 -0.54 -6.84
N ILE A 31 1.42 -0.89 -6.22
CA ILE A 31 1.39 -1.21 -4.80
C ILE A 31 0.99 -2.66 -4.62
N ASP A 32 1.81 -3.39 -3.88
CA ASP A 32 1.51 -4.73 -3.40
C ASP A 32 1.39 -4.68 -1.89
N ILE A 33 0.31 -5.22 -1.35
CA ILE A 33 0.13 -5.30 0.08
C ILE A 33 -0.39 -6.67 0.48
N SER A 34 0.13 -7.19 1.57
CA SER A 34 -0.32 -8.42 2.21
C SER A 34 -0.57 -8.14 3.68
N ILE A 35 -1.79 -8.32 4.13
CA ILE A 35 -2.19 -8.08 5.51
C ILE A 35 -2.46 -9.42 6.17
N THR A 36 -1.67 -9.75 7.18
CA THR A 36 -1.90 -10.95 7.98
C THR A 36 -3.02 -10.63 8.98
N THR A 37 -4.08 -11.42 8.92
CA THR A 37 -5.23 -11.29 9.80
C THR A 37 -5.87 -12.66 9.98
N ASP A 38 -6.58 -12.87 11.08
CA ASP A 38 -7.25 -14.15 11.33
C ASP A 38 -8.58 -14.19 10.58
N LEU A 39 -8.66 -15.00 9.54
CA LEU A 39 -9.85 -15.15 8.69
C LEU A 39 -10.68 -16.37 9.08
N SER A 40 -10.34 -17.08 10.16
CA SER A 40 -11.03 -18.32 10.53
C SER A 40 -12.53 -18.11 10.75
N LYS A 41 -12.93 -17.00 11.37
CA LYS A 41 -14.34 -16.70 11.59
C LYS A 41 -15.07 -16.40 10.29
N ALA A 42 -14.48 -15.60 9.40
CA ALA A 42 -15.07 -15.25 8.11
C ALA A 42 -15.25 -16.49 7.22
N MET A 43 -14.35 -17.47 7.33
CA MET A 43 -14.43 -18.74 6.57
C MET A 43 -15.71 -19.52 6.86
N TYR A 44 -16.34 -19.30 8.00
CA TYR A 44 -17.59 -19.97 8.39
C TYR A 44 -18.79 -19.05 8.34
N SER A 45 -18.64 -17.79 8.74
CA SER A 45 -19.76 -16.85 8.89
C SER A 45 -20.24 -16.27 7.57
N ASP A 46 -19.33 -16.15 6.59
CA ASP A 46 -19.58 -15.42 5.33
C ASP A 46 -20.00 -13.96 5.58
N ASN A 47 -19.53 -13.38 6.68
CA ASN A 47 -19.85 -12.02 7.08
C ASN A 47 -18.66 -11.08 6.89
N ILE A 48 -18.87 -9.99 6.15
CA ILE A 48 -17.83 -8.99 5.88
C ILE A 48 -17.26 -8.37 7.17
N GLU A 49 -18.02 -8.33 8.24
CA GLU A 49 -17.55 -7.79 9.53
C GLU A 49 -16.50 -8.69 10.19
N ASP A 50 -16.37 -9.93 9.75
CA ASP A 50 -15.41 -10.89 10.31
C ASP A 50 -14.09 -10.93 9.51
N THR A 51 -13.92 -10.02 8.58
CA THR A 51 -12.71 -9.92 7.75
C THR A 51 -12.25 -8.45 7.65
N ILE A 52 -11.20 -8.24 6.88
CA ILE A 52 -10.78 -6.92 6.43
C ILE A 52 -11.24 -6.74 4.98
N ASN A 53 -12.06 -5.73 4.74
CA ASN A 53 -12.58 -5.46 3.40
C ASN A 53 -11.47 -4.90 2.51
N TYR A 54 -10.99 -5.70 1.55
CA TYR A 54 -9.89 -5.28 0.67
C TYR A 54 -10.27 -4.08 -0.22
N ALA A 55 -11.54 -3.88 -0.53
CA ALA A 55 -11.96 -2.71 -1.28
C ALA A 55 -11.73 -1.42 -0.47
N GLU A 56 -11.97 -1.48 0.83
CA GLU A 56 -11.67 -0.36 1.73
C GLU A 56 -10.16 -0.16 1.88
N VAL A 57 -9.38 -1.24 1.94
CA VAL A 57 -7.91 -1.16 1.93
C VAL A 57 -7.43 -0.42 0.69
N ALA A 58 -7.94 -0.78 -0.47
CA ALA A 58 -7.57 -0.12 -1.74
C ALA A 58 -7.91 1.37 -1.72
N GLU A 59 -9.07 1.76 -1.19
CA GLU A 59 -9.46 3.17 -1.08
C GLU A 59 -8.54 3.93 -0.13
N ILE A 60 -8.16 3.34 0.99
CA ILE A 60 -7.21 3.96 1.94
C ILE A 60 -5.86 4.18 1.26
N ILE A 61 -5.35 3.19 0.52
CA ILE A 61 -4.10 3.32 -0.21
C ILE A 61 -4.20 4.46 -1.23
N LYS A 62 -5.30 4.52 -1.97
CA LYS A 62 -5.53 5.58 -2.96
C LYS A 62 -5.55 6.96 -2.30
N GLU A 63 -6.24 7.13 -1.18
CA GLU A 63 -6.28 8.39 -0.45
C GLU A 63 -4.88 8.84 -0.03
N GLU A 64 -4.10 7.95 0.57
CA GLU A 64 -2.75 8.30 1.03
C GLU A 64 -1.79 8.54 -0.14
N MET A 65 -1.91 7.78 -1.21
CA MET A 65 -1.08 7.99 -2.41
C MET A 65 -1.38 9.32 -3.11
N ASN A 66 -2.59 9.85 -2.97
CA ASN A 66 -2.98 11.13 -3.56
C ASN A 66 -2.40 12.35 -2.83
N ILE A 67 -1.81 12.17 -1.66
CA ILE A 67 -1.12 13.24 -0.93
C ILE A 67 0.36 13.18 -1.28
N PRO A 68 0.91 14.17 -2.00
CA PRO A 68 2.32 14.16 -2.38
C PRO A 68 3.26 14.12 -1.18
N SER A 69 4.29 13.30 -1.27
CA SER A 69 5.40 13.25 -0.32
C SER A 69 6.72 13.30 -1.06
N GLN A 70 7.78 13.72 -0.40
CA GLN A 70 9.12 13.69 -0.97
C GLN A 70 9.68 12.26 -1.03
N LEU A 71 9.34 11.44 -0.03
CA LEU A 71 9.87 10.09 0.11
C LEU A 71 8.76 9.05 0.07
N LEU A 72 9.00 7.93 -0.61
CA LEU A 72 8.08 6.79 -0.61
C LEU A 72 7.95 6.17 0.78
N GLU A 73 9.02 6.22 1.58
CA GLU A 73 9.02 5.79 2.98
C GLU A 73 7.95 6.54 3.80
N HIS A 74 7.80 7.83 3.55
CA HIS A 74 6.80 8.65 4.23
C HIS A 74 5.38 8.22 3.86
N VAL A 75 5.13 7.98 2.57
CA VAL A 75 3.84 7.47 2.09
C VAL A 75 3.55 6.10 2.71
N ALA A 76 4.54 5.20 2.72
CA ALA A 76 4.40 3.87 3.31
C ALA A 76 3.99 3.98 4.78
N GLY A 77 4.64 4.87 5.54
CA GLY A 77 4.30 5.12 6.94
C GLY A 77 2.86 5.60 7.12
N ARG A 78 2.39 6.50 6.25
CA ARG A 78 1.01 7.00 6.31
C ARG A 78 0.00 5.89 5.99
N ILE A 79 0.26 5.07 4.99
CA ILE A 79 -0.61 3.94 4.64
C ILE A 79 -0.72 2.98 5.81
N ILE A 80 0.41 2.57 6.37
CA ILE A 80 0.45 1.61 7.50
C ILE A 80 -0.30 2.18 8.70
N SER A 81 -0.04 3.44 9.05
CA SER A 81 -0.69 4.11 10.16
C SER A 81 -2.21 4.18 9.99
N HIS A 82 -2.67 4.52 8.79
CA HIS A 82 -4.10 4.60 8.47
C HIS A 82 -4.77 3.23 8.61
N LEU A 83 -4.14 2.17 8.08
CA LEU A 83 -4.65 0.81 8.17
C LEU A 83 -4.73 0.34 9.63
N GLN A 84 -3.68 0.60 10.40
CA GLN A 84 -3.64 0.23 11.82
C GLN A 84 -4.70 0.98 12.63
N HIS A 85 -4.92 2.26 12.32
CA HIS A 85 -5.96 3.05 12.97
C HIS A 85 -7.37 2.50 12.66
N ARG A 86 -7.58 2.07 11.42
CA ARG A 86 -8.90 1.58 10.97
C ARG A 86 -9.23 0.19 11.54
N TRP A 87 -8.28 -0.72 11.57
CA TRP A 87 -8.56 -2.12 11.97
C TRP A 87 -7.89 -2.57 13.27
N GLY A 88 -6.89 -1.85 13.74
CA GLY A 88 -6.28 -2.12 15.05
C GLY A 88 -5.80 -3.56 15.20
N ASN A 89 -6.32 -4.23 16.21
CA ASN A 89 -5.90 -5.59 16.57
C ASN A 89 -6.24 -6.68 15.55
N LYS A 90 -7.08 -6.39 14.57
CA LYS A 90 -7.34 -7.32 13.46
C LYS A 90 -6.11 -7.50 12.58
N ILE A 91 -5.22 -6.51 12.53
CA ILE A 91 -4.00 -6.57 11.75
C ILE A 91 -2.91 -7.20 12.60
N LEU A 92 -2.44 -8.38 12.18
CA LEU A 92 -1.35 -9.11 12.84
C LEU A 92 0.01 -8.80 12.20
N GLY A 93 0.01 -8.35 10.95
CA GLY A 93 1.20 -7.95 10.23
C GLY A 93 0.85 -7.34 8.89
N ILE A 94 1.76 -6.53 8.35
CA ILE A 94 1.62 -5.90 7.04
C ILE A 94 2.93 -6.07 6.28
N ASP A 95 2.81 -6.47 5.01
CA ASP A 95 3.89 -6.49 4.04
C ASP A 95 3.47 -5.54 2.92
N LEU A 96 4.12 -4.38 2.84
CA LEU A 96 3.75 -3.32 1.89
C LEU A 96 4.93 -3.00 1.00
N LYS A 97 4.71 -3.03 -0.32
CA LYS A 97 5.72 -2.67 -1.30
C LYS A 97 5.16 -1.61 -2.24
N ILE A 98 5.85 -0.47 -2.33
CA ILE A 98 5.51 0.63 -3.24
C ILE A 98 6.60 0.71 -4.30
N LEU A 99 6.23 0.47 -5.56
CA LEU A 99 7.14 0.53 -6.70
C LEU A 99 6.88 1.82 -7.49
N LYS A 100 7.95 2.52 -7.80
CA LYS A 100 7.95 3.61 -8.78
C LYS A 100 8.40 3.02 -10.11
N LEU A 101 7.53 3.00 -11.14
CA LEU A 101 7.78 2.27 -12.39
C LEU A 101 8.65 3.11 -13.28
N SER A 102 8.94 4.17 -13.36
CA SER A 102 9.87 4.90 -14.24
C SER A 102 10.66 5.93 -13.42
N PRO A 103 11.59 5.42 -12.60
CA PRO A 103 12.34 6.33 -11.73
C PRO A 103 13.15 7.34 -12.56
N PRO A 104 13.22 8.61 -12.12
CA PRO A 104 13.86 9.69 -12.88
C PRO A 104 15.39 9.66 -12.71
N ILE A 105 16.01 8.57 -13.11
CA ILE A 105 17.47 8.37 -13.10
C ILE A 105 17.93 7.94 -14.48
N SER A 106 19.16 8.32 -14.83
CA SER A 106 19.71 8.09 -16.18
C SER A 106 20.34 6.71 -16.30
N LEU A 107 19.62 5.67 -15.87
CA LEU A 107 20.04 4.28 -15.92
C LEU A 107 18.87 3.43 -16.41
N ASP A 108 19.18 2.28 -16.99
CA ASP A 108 18.16 1.33 -17.44
C ASP A 108 17.68 0.50 -16.25
N ILE A 109 16.65 1.01 -15.58
CA ILE A 109 16.05 0.38 -14.41
C ILE A 109 14.55 0.28 -14.62
N GLU A 110 13.99 -0.90 -14.41
CA GLU A 110 12.56 -1.13 -14.54
C GLU A 110 11.76 -0.41 -13.46
N SER A 111 12.22 -0.47 -12.22
CA SER A 111 11.54 0.17 -11.09
C SER A 111 12.49 0.34 -9.91
N CYS A 112 12.11 1.25 -9.02
CA CYS A 112 12.66 1.34 -7.67
C CYS A 112 11.52 1.14 -6.69
N SER A 113 11.81 0.59 -5.52
CA SER A 113 10.76 0.30 -4.55
C SER A 113 11.18 0.54 -3.12
N VAL A 114 10.18 0.77 -2.28
CA VAL A 114 10.29 0.74 -0.83
C VAL A 114 9.44 -0.43 -0.34
N HIS A 115 10.01 -1.27 0.51
CA HIS A 115 9.37 -2.48 1.00
C HIS A 115 9.42 -2.48 2.53
N VAL A 116 8.25 -2.48 3.17
CA VAL A 116 8.12 -2.43 4.63
C VAL A 116 7.37 -3.67 5.10
N ILE A 117 7.96 -4.39 6.04
CA ILE A 117 7.38 -5.59 6.65
C ILE A 117 7.34 -5.37 8.16
N ILE A 118 6.15 -5.46 8.72
CA ILE A 118 5.94 -5.34 10.17
C ILE A 118 5.21 -6.55 10.72
#